data_8033e16284dd586a0c1e55c9f7a8835b
#
_entry.id   8033e16284dd586a0c1e55c9f7a8835b
#
_cell.length_a   1.000
_cell.length_b   1.000
_cell.length_c   1.000
_cell.angle_alpha   90.00
_cell.angle_beta   90.00
_cell.angle_gamma   90.00
#
_symmetry.space_group_name_H-M   'P 1'
#
loop_
_entity.id
_entity.type
_entity.pdbx_description
1 polymer ?
#
loop_
_entity_poly.entity_id
_entity_poly.type
_entity_poly.pdbx_seq_one_letter_code
_entity_poly.pdbx_strand_id
1 'polypeptide(L)'
;MDPMAMGGFGADQFKNFDPMAMGGFGPDQVRNFDPAAMAGFDVDQFKNFDPMAMGGFGADHFQNFDPSFMGTFDAEKVGNFDPMAMGGFDADKFMNFDPMAMAGFGPEHVGNFDPMAMAGFDADKFKNMDPMAMGGFGADHFKNFDPNAMSAFGADQFKHMDPMAMGGFGADQFKNFDPMAMGGF
;
A
#
# COMPACT_ATOMS: atom_id res chain seq x y z
N MET A 1 6.63 -19.77 -19.31
CA MET A 1 8.01 -19.75 -18.81
C MET A 1 8.00 -20.42 -17.44
N ASP A 2 9.07 -21.19 -17.12
CA ASP A 2 9.14 -21.86 -15.81
C ASP A 2 9.26 -20.78 -14.69
N PRO A 3 8.36 -20.74 -13.70
CA PRO A 3 8.43 -19.78 -12.62
C PRO A 3 9.75 -19.83 -11.85
N MET A 4 10.33 -21.01 -11.65
CA MET A 4 11.59 -21.19 -10.94
C MET A 4 12.79 -20.53 -11.67
N ALA A 5 12.70 -20.35 -12.98
CA ALA A 5 13.77 -19.69 -13.74
C ALA A 5 13.83 -18.17 -13.49
N MET A 6 12.78 -17.59 -12.90
CA MET A 6 12.68 -16.14 -12.65
C MET A 6 13.67 -15.65 -11.61
N GLY A 7 14.04 -16.46 -10.62
CA GLY A 7 15.04 -16.12 -9.62
C GLY A 7 16.46 -15.96 -10.16
N GLY A 8 16.69 -16.33 -11.42
CA GLY A 8 17.98 -16.12 -12.09
C GLY A 8 18.13 -14.76 -12.78
N PHE A 9 17.05 -13.95 -12.82
CA PHE A 9 17.10 -12.62 -13.42
C PHE A 9 17.53 -11.58 -12.39
N GLY A 10 18.59 -10.85 -12.70
CA GLY A 10 19.00 -9.69 -11.91
C GLY A 10 18.50 -8.37 -12.48
N ALA A 11 18.76 -7.26 -11.78
CA ALA A 11 18.32 -5.93 -12.15
C ALA A 11 18.70 -5.52 -13.59
N ASP A 12 19.90 -5.88 -14.04
CA ASP A 12 20.37 -5.52 -15.38
C ASP A 12 19.58 -6.23 -16.50
N GLN A 13 19.09 -7.44 -16.22
CA GLN A 13 18.24 -8.14 -17.17
C GLN A 13 16.86 -7.48 -17.25
N PHE A 14 16.26 -7.12 -16.12
CA PHE A 14 14.94 -6.48 -16.10
C PHE A 14 14.95 -5.11 -16.78
N LYS A 15 16.00 -4.30 -16.63
CA LYS A 15 16.13 -3.02 -17.36
C LYS A 15 15.97 -3.12 -18.87
N ASN A 16 16.27 -4.28 -19.43
CA ASN A 16 16.23 -4.51 -20.88
C ASN A 16 14.96 -5.27 -21.32
N PHE A 17 14.04 -5.59 -20.40
CA PHE A 17 12.76 -6.20 -20.78
C PHE A 17 11.85 -5.18 -21.45
N ASP A 18 11.20 -5.63 -22.52
CA ASP A 18 10.13 -4.86 -23.14
C ASP A 18 9.00 -4.66 -22.09
N PRO A 19 8.60 -3.41 -21.80
CA PRO A 19 7.49 -3.14 -20.89
C PRO A 19 6.22 -3.92 -21.24
N MET A 20 5.93 -4.11 -22.53
CA MET A 20 4.77 -4.89 -22.99
C MET A 20 4.84 -6.37 -22.59
N ALA A 21 6.03 -6.91 -22.37
CA ALA A 21 6.19 -8.30 -21.92
C ALA A 21 5.78 -8.52 -20.46
N MET A 22 5.67 -7.44 -19.66
CA MET A 22 5.30 -7.52 -18.24
C MET A 22 3.90 -8.10 -18.03
N GLY A 23 2.96 -7.83 -18.93
CA GLY A 23 1.61 -8.42 -18.90
C GLY A 23 1.56 -9.93 -19.07
N GLY A 24 2.67 -10.54 -19.45
CA GLY A 24 2.79 -12.00 -19.56
C GLY A 24 3.21 -12.73 -18.27
N PHE A 25 3.56 -11.98 -17.22
CA PHE A 25 3.93 -12.57 -15.93
C PHE A 25 2.69 -12.74 -15.05
N GLY A 26 2.51 -13.95 -14.52
CA GLY A 26 1.51 -14.23 -13.48
C GLY A 26 2.13 -14.22 -12.08
N PRO A 27 1.30 -14.35 -11.02
CA PRO A 27 1.76 -14.26 -9.64
C PRO A 27 2.85 -15.30 -9.29
N ASP A 28 2.79 -16.50 -9.88
CA ASP A 28 3.79 -17.54 -9.60
C ASP A 28 5.17 -17.17 -10.15
N GLN A 29 5.24 -16.49 -11.29
CA GLN A 29 6.53 -16.01 -11.82
C GLN A 29 7.07 -14.84 -10.98
N VAL A 30 6.19 -13.89 -10.64
CA VAL A 30 6.54 -12.71 -9.85
C VAL A 30 7.07 -13.10 -8.47
N ARG A 31 6.45 -14.07 -7.82
CA ARG A 31 6.89 -14.59 -6.50
C ARG A 31 8.31 -15.11 -6.50
N ASN A 32 8.77 -15.59 -7.64
CA ASN A 32 10.10 -16.15 -7.80
C ASN A 32 11.14 -15.13 -8.32
N PHE A 33 10.78 -13.86 -8.50
CA PHE A 33 11.76 -12.83 -8.78
C PHE A 33 12.74 -12.67 -7.61
N ASP A 34 14.00 -12.37 -7.92
CA ASP A 34 14.92 -11.95 -6.87
C ASP A 34 14.50 -10.56 -6.36
N PRO A 35 14.21 -10.38 -5.07
CA PRO A 35 13.85 -9.06 -4.53
C PRO A 35 14.86 -7.97 -4.87
N ALA A 36 16.17 -8.29 -4.89
CA ALA A 36 17.19 -7.33 -5.27
C ALA A 36 17.09 -6.88 -6.74
N ALA A 37 16.45 -7.69 -7.59
CA ALA A 37 16.23 -7.34 -9.00
C ALA A 37 15.15 -6.27 -9.20
N MET A 38 14.33 -5.99 -8.17
CA MET A 38 13.27 -4.99 -8.23
C MET A 38 13.79 -3.58 -8.59
N ALA A 39 15.01 -3.26 -8.19
CA ALA A 39 15.67 -2.01 -8.58
C ALA A 39 15.97 -1.89 -10.09
N GLY A 40 15.79 -2.96 -10.85
CA GLY A 40 15.97 -2.96 -12.30
C GLY A 40 14.71 -2.61 -13.08
N PHE A 41 13.55 -2.58 -12.45
CA PHE A 41 12.30 -2.20 -13.12
C PHE A 41 12.19 -0.69 -13.30
N ASP A 42 11.46 -0.29 -14.32
CA ASP A 42 11.05 1.10 -14.53
C ASP A 42 9.52 1.25 -14.43
N VAL A 43 9.07 2.52 -14.42
CA VAL A 43 7.66 2.90 -14.29
C VAL A 43 6.79 2.30 -15.41
N ASP A 44 7.30 2.27 -16.66
CA ASP A 44 6.53 1.78 -17.80
C ASP A 44 6.36 0.25 -17.75
N GLN A 45 7.36 -0.45 -17.24
CA GLN A 45 7.25 -1.89 -16.98
C GLN A 45 6.17 -2.18 -15.92
N PHE A 46 6.15 -1.43 -14.81
CA PHE A 46 5.13 -1.63 -13.76
C PHE A 46 3.71 -1.34 -14.23
N LYS A 47 3.51 -0.33 -15.06
CA LYS A 47 2.18 -0.03 -15.64
C LYS A 47 1.60 -1.21 -16.43
N ASN A 48 2.46 -2.00 -17.06
CA ASN A 48 2.06 -3.09 -17.93
C ASN A 48 1.87 -4.44 -17.22
N PHE A 49 2.17 -4.55 -15.93
CA PHE A 49 1.84 -5.76 -15.18
C PHE A 49 0.34 -5.97 -15.09
N ASP A 50 -0.05 -7.22 -15.28
CA ASP A 50 -1.43 -7.64 -15.00
C ASP A 50 -1.73 -7.40 -13.50
N PRO A 51 -2.87 -6.77 -13.15
CA PRO A 51 -3.24 -6.58 -11.74
C PRO A 51 -3.18 -7.85 -10.91
N MET A 52 -3.56 -9.00 -11.46
CA MET A 52 -3.50 -10.28 -10.73
C MET A 52 -2.07 -10.74 -10.43
N ALA A 53 -1.08 -10.28 -11.21
CA ALA A 53 0.32 -10.60 -10.93
C ALA A 53 0.82 -9.95 -9.63
N MET A 54 0.15 -8.90 -9.17
CA MET A 54 0.50 -8.16 -7.96
C MET A 54 0.49 -9.03 -6.70
N GLY A 55 -0.36 -10.04 -6.63
CA GLY A 55 -0.38 -11.02 -5.54
C GLY A 55 0.85 -11.94 -5.45
N GLY A 56 1.74 -11.84 -6.43
CA GLY A 56 3.04 -12.54 -6.39
C GLY A 56 4.14 -11.77 -5.67
N PHE A 57 4.01 -10.46 -5.49
CA PHE A 57 5.02 -9.67 -4.79
C PHE A 57 4.92 -9.86 -3.27
N GLY A 58 6.02 -10.21 -2.62
CA GLY A 58 6.14 -10.30 -1.17
C GLY A 58 6.75 -9.02 -0.57
N ALA A 59 6.80 -8.95 0.77
CA ALA A 59 7.35 -7.79 1.49
C ALA A 59 8.78 -7.45 1.06
N ASP A 60 9.64 -8.45 0.86
CA ASP A 60 11.03 -8.24 0.42
C ASP A 60 11.10 -7.59 -0.96
N HIS A 61 10.15 -7.89 -1.86
CA HIS A 61 10.07 -7.23 -3.17
C HIS A 61 9.74 -5.74 -2.98
N PHE A 62 8.70 -5.43 -2.19
CA PHE A 62 8.29 -4.04 -1.94
C PHE A 62 9.36 -3.21 -1.26
N GLN A 63 10.15 -3.79 -0.34
CA GLN A 63 11.28 -3.09 0.28
C GLN A 63 12.31 -2.59 -0.73
N ASN A 64 12.49 -3.32 -1.82
CA ASN A 64 13.49 -3.02 -2.85
C ASN A 64 12.95 -2.15 -4.01
N PHE A 65 11.64 -1.85 -4.04
CA PHE A 65 11.10 -0.93 -5.03
C PHE A 65 11.52 0.52 -4.75
N ASP A 66 11.83 1.24 -5.82
CA ASP A 66 11.97 2.68 -5.76
C ASP A 66 10.60 3.30 -5.40
N PRO A 67 10.52 4.19 -4.39
CA PRO A 67 9.25 4.81 -4.00
C PRO A 67 8.51 5.49 -5.15
N SER A 68 9.22 6.00 -6.18
CA SER A 68 8.59 6.64 -7.34
C SER A 68 7.65 5.72 -8.13
N PHE A 69 7.78 4.39 -8.00
CA PHE A 69 6.88 3.44 -8.66
C PHE A 69 5.49 3.38 -8.03
N MET A 70 5.37 3.82 -6.79
CA MET A 70 4.10 3.74 -6.05
C MET A 70 2.98 4.51 -6.75
N GLY A 71 3.30 5.59 -7.46
CA GLY A 71 2.32 6.35 -8.26
C GLY A 71 1.83 5.62 -9.53
N THR A 72 2.35 4.44 -9.83
CA THR A 72 1.87 3.63 -10.96
C THR A 72 0.80 2.61 -10.60
N PHE A 73 0.59 2.42 -9.31
CA PHE A 73 -0.44 1.50 -8.82
C PHE A 73 -1.79 2.19 -8.80
N ASP A 74 -2.77 1.54 -9.38
CA ASP A 74 -4.19 1.89 -9.25
C ASP A 74 -4.89 1.00 -8.22
N ALA A 75 -6.15 1.29 -7.93
CA ALA A 75 -6.91 0.54 -6.92
C ALA A 75 -7.07 -0.95 -7.27
N GLU A 76 -7.11 -1.29 -8.57
CA GLU A 76 -7.22 -2.69 -9.01
C GLU A 76 -5.93 -3.46 -8.68
N LYS A 77 -4.77 -2.89 -9.00
CA LYS A 77 -3.47 -3.51 -8.66
C LYS A 77 -3.29 -3.66 -7.16
N VAL A 78 -3.62 -2.59 -6.41
CA VAL A 78 -3.52 -2.58 -4.94
C VAL A 78 -4.42 -3.63 -4.30
N GLY A 79 -5.65 -3.79 -4.79
CA GLY A 79 -6.58 -4.79 -4.29
C GLY A 79 -6.13 -6.25 -4.51
N ASN A 80 -5.18 -6.46 -5.40
CA ASN A 80 -4.60 -7.78 -5.67
C ASN A 80 -3.28 -8.04 -4.91
N PHE A 81 -2.75 -7.11 -4.13
CA PHE A 81 -1.57 -7.36 -3.31
C PHE A 81 -1.83 -8.47 -2.29
N ASP A 82 -0.79 -9.24 -2.00
CA ASP A 82 -0.84 -10.15 -0.86
C ASP A 82 -0.85 -9.30 0.44
N PRO A 83 -1.87 -9.42 1.29
CA PRO A 83 -1.89 -8.66 2.55
C PRO A 83 -0.62 -8.84 3.39
N MET A 84 0.01 -10.02 3.37
CA MET A 84 1.25 -10.28 4.08
C MET A 84 2.45 -9.48 3.54
N ALA A 85 2.35 -9.00 2.31
CA ALA A 85 3.41 -8.19 1.71
C ALA A 85 3.40 -6.72 2.17
N MET A 86 2.34 -6.29 2.83
CA MET A 86 2.14 -4.89 3.25
C MET A 86 3.20 -4.38 4.22
N GLY A 87 3.82 -5.26 5.01
CA GLY A 87 4.96 -4.91 5.86
C GLY A 87 6.25 -4.48 5.10
N GLY A 88 6.26 -4.60 3.78
CA GLY A 88 7.34 -4.09 2.93
C GLY A 88 7.23 -2.61 2.56
N PHE A 89 6.12 -1.96 2.89
CA PHE A 89 5.93 -0.54 2.63
C PHE A 89 6.43 0.31 3.80
N ASP A 90 7.18 1.35 3.47
CA ASP A 90 7.62 2.40 4.39
C ASP A 90 6.88 3.73 4.11
N ALA A 91 7.14 4.75 4.91
CA ALA A 91 6.50 6.05 4.77
C ALA A 91 6.79 6.73 3.41
N ASP A 92 8.01 6.57 2.90
CA ASP A 92 8.40 7.16 1.62
C ASP A 92 7.60 6.56 0.45
N LYS A 93 7.35 5.25 0.51
CA LYS A 93 6.50 4.58 -0.47
C LYS A 93 5.05 5.07 -0.40
N PHE A 94 4.48 5.17 0.82
CA PHE A 94 3.11 5.69 0.96
C PHE A 94 2.98 7.13 0.51
N MET A 95 3.97 8.01 0.75
CA MET A 95 3.93 9.39 0.24
C MET A 95 3.78 9.46 -1.29
N ASN A 96 4.34 8.49 -1.99
CA ASN A 96 4.31 8.44 -3.45
C ASN A 96 3.11 7.71 -4.05
N PHE A 97 2.25 7.05 -3.25
CA PHE A 97 1.03 6.44 -3.76
C PHE A 97 0.06 7.51 -4.28
N ASP A 98 -0.56 7.20 -5.42
CA ASP A 98 -1.73 7.97 -5.86
C ASP A 98 -2.84 7.83 -4.79
N PRO A 99 -3.39 8.93 -4.27
CA PRO A 99 -4.49 8.86 -3.32
C PRO A 99 -5.67 8.01 -3.80
N MET A 100 -5.96 7.97 -5.09
CA MET A 100 -7.05 7.16 -5.64
C MET A 100 -6.78 5.65 -5.55
N ALA A 101 -5.52 5.24 -5.52
CA ALA A 101 -5.17 3.84 -5.32
C ALA A 101 -5.54 3.32 -3.93
N MET A 102 -5.71 4.22 -2.95
CA MET A 102 -6.09 3.86 -1.57
C MET A 102 -7.42 3.11 -1.49
N ALA A 103 -8.32 3.30 -2.45
CA ALA A 103 -9.59 2.55 -2.54
C ALA A 103 -9.40 1.03 -2.75
N GLY A 104 -8.22 0.60 -3.18
CA GLY A 104 -7.91 -0.83 -3.35
C GLY A 104 -7.53 -1.54 -2.05
N PHE A 105 -7.18 -0.82 -0.99
CA PHE A 105 -6.80 -1.45 0.27
C PHE A 105 -8.04 -1.85 1.08
N GLY A 106 -8.13 -3.14 1.41
CA GLY A 106 -9.10 -3.65 2.37
C GLY A 106 -8.52 -3.74 3.79
N PRO A 107 -9.35 -4.10 4.80
CA PRO A 107 -8.91 -4.19 6.18
C PRO A 107 -7.76 -5.20 6.40
N GLU A 108 -7.70 -6.24 5.58
CA GLU A 108 -6.64 -7.25 5.64
C GLU A 108 -5.27 -6.67 5.24
N HIS A 109 -5.24 -5.80 4.22
CA HIS A 109 -4.03 -5.10 3.82
C HIS A 109 -3.57 -4.13 4.90
N VAL A 110 -4.50 -3.31 5.38
CA VAL A 110 -4.24 -2.26 6.37
C VAL A 110 -3.72 -2.83 7.69
N GLY A 111 -4.26 -3.96 8.14
CA GLY A 111 -3.83 -4.63 9.37
C GLY A 111 -2.37 -5.12 9.34
N ASN A 112 -1.80 -5.27 8.16
CA ASN A 112 -0.43 -5.73 7.96
C ASN A 112 0.56 -4.60 7.63
N PHE A 113 0.13 -3.33 7.57
CA PHE A 113 1.06 -2.21 7.40
C PHE A 113 2.01 -2.10 8.59
N ASP A 114 3.23 -1.68 8.32
CA ASP A 114 4.12 -1.24 9.39
C ASP A 114 3.54 0.05 10.00
N PRO A 115 3.27 0.10 11.32
CA PRO A 115 2.80 1.32 11.96
C PRO A 115 3.66 2.55 11.69
N MET A 116 4.98 2.38 11.52
CA MET A 116 5.89 3.49 11.21
C MET A 116 5.64 4.08 9.81
N ALA A 117 5.09 3.29 8.90
CA ALA A 117 4.78 3.74 7.53
C ALA A 117 3.61 4.73 7.49
N MET A 118 2.81 4.78 8.56
CA MET A 118 1.63 5.66 8.66
C MET A 118 1.98 7.15 8.59
N ALA A 119 3.22 7.53 8.86
CA ALA A 119 3.69 8.90 8.65
C ALA A 119 3.65 9.35 7.16
N GLY A 120 3.55 8.42 6.24
CA GLY A 120 3.38 8.70 4.79
C GLY A 120 1.93 8.96 4.35
N PHE A 121 0.95 8.78 5.23
CA PHE A 121 -0.45 9.04 4.93
C PHE A 121 -0.81 10.51 5.15
N ASP A 122 -1.43 11.11 4.16
CA ASP A 122 -2.02 12.45 4.22
C ASP A 122 -3.55 12.40 4.17
N ALA A 123 -4.18 13.56 4.27
CA ALA A 123 -5.64 13.69 4.25
C ALA A 123 -6.28 13.18 2.95
N ASP A 124 -5.61 13.36 1.81
CA ASP A 124 -6.17 12.94 0.52
C ASP A 124 -6.17 11.42 0.37
N LYS A 125 -5.16 10.74 0.93
CA LYS A 125 -5.13 9.28 0.98
C LYS A 125 -6.27 8.72 1.84
N PHE A 126 -6.51 9.31 3.03
CA PHE A 126 -7.62 8.89 3.89
C PHE A 126 -8.99 9.08 3.24
N LYS A 127 -9.22 10.19 2.52
CA LYS A 127 -10.49 10.43 1.82
C LYS A 127 -10.83 9.36 0.81
N ASN A 128 -9.81 8.80 0.19
CA ASN A 128 -9.99 7.81 -0.88
C ASN A 128 -9.97 6.36 -0.38
N MET A 129 -9.66 6.13 0.90
CA MET A 129 -9.75 4.79 1.47
C MET A 129 -11.19 4.35 1.62
N ASP A 130 -11.44 3.07 1.35
CA ASP A 130 -12.73 2.46 1.69
C ASP A 130 -12.94 2.57 3.22
N PRO A 131 -14.07 3.13 3.69
CA PRO A 131 -14.36 3.17 5.13
C PRO A 131 -14.23 1.82 5.82
N MET A 132 -14.54 0.71 5.15
CA MET A 132 -14.40 -0.64 5.73
C MET A 132 -12.94 -1.00 6.02
N ALA A 133 -11.98 -0.40 5.30
CA ALA A 133 -10.56 -0.61 5.56
C ALA A 133 -10.13 -0.10 6.95
N MET A 134 -10.88 0.83 7.52
CA MET A 134 -10.61 1.37 8.87
C MET A 134 -10.59 0.29 9.96
N GLY A 135 -11.35 -0.81 9.78
CA GLY A 135 -11.34 -1.94 10.70
C GLY A 135 -10.00 -2.67 10.80
N GLY A 136 -9.11 -2.48 9.84
CA GLY A 136 -7.76 -3.07 9.86
C GLY A 136 -6.74 -2.29 10.68
N PHE A 137 -6.98 -1.00 10.96
CA PHE A 137 -6.03 -0.20 11.73
C PHE A 137 -6.10 -0.51 13.22
N GLY A 138 -4.94 -0.77 13.82
CA GLY A 138 -4.81 -0.89 15.27
C GLY A 138 -4.29 0.41 15.91
N ALA A 139 -4.25 0.45 17.25
CA ALA A 139 -3.82 1.62 18.02
C ALA A 139 -2.40 2.09 17.65
N ASP A 140 -1.49 1.17 17.35
CA ASP A 140 -0.11 1.53 16.99
C ASP A 140 -0.02 2.23 15.63
N HIS A 141 -0.90 1.92 14.68
CA HIS A 141 -1.00 2.65 13.43
C HIS A 141 -1.39 4.12 13.70
N PHE A 142 -2.46 4.34 14.50
CA PHE A 142 -2.95 5.70 14.77
C PHE A 142 -1.94 6.61 15.48
N LYS A 143 -1.06 6.06 16.33
CA LYS A 143 0.01 6.83 16.97
C LYS A 143 0.96 7.53 16.00
N ASN A 144 1.11 6.96 14.80
CA ASN A 144 2.10 7.39 13.82
C ASN A 144 1.52 8.25 12.69
N PHE A 145 0.20 8.41 12.61
CA PHE A 145 -0.39 9.29 11.60
C PHE A 145 -0.10 10.76 11.89
N ASP A 146 0.15 11.52 10.81
CA ASP A 146 0.22 12.98 10.91
C ASP A 146 -1.11 13.52 11.47
N PRO A 147 -1.09 14.34 12.53
CA PRO A 147 -2.30 14.95 13.06
C PRO A 147 -3.13 15.70 12.01
N ASN A 148 -2.50 16.29 11.00
CA ASN A 148 -3.22 16.99 9.93
C ASN A 148 -4.06 16.06 9.04
N ALA A 149 -3.65 14.81 8.91
CA ALA A 149 -4.41 13.81 8.13
C ALA A 149 -5.78 13.51 8.76
N MET A 150 -5.93 13.76 10.06
CA MET A 150 -7.17 13.49 10.82
C MET A 150 -8.36 14.32 10.34
N SER A 151 -8.13 15.45 9.70
CA SER A 151 -9.19 16.29 9.12
C SER A 151 -9.98 15.59 7.99
N ALA A 152 -9.43 14.53 7.45
CA ALA A 152 -10.07 13.75 6.38
C ALA A 152 -10.97 12.62 6.90
N PHE A 153 -10.95 12.31 8.20
CA PHE A 153 -11.81 11.30 8.78
C PHE A 153 -13.26 11.77 8.78
N GLY A 154 -14.13 11.00 8.14
CA GLY A 154 -15.57 11.19 8.17
C GLY A 154 -16.26 10.23 9.12
N ALA A 155 -17.57 10.46 9.36
CA ALA A 155 -18.37 9.61 10.24
C ALA A 155 -18.39 8.13 9.80
N ASP A 156 -18.34 7.88 8.50
CA ASP A 156 -18.35 6.51 7.98
C ASP A 156 -17.04 5.76 8.28
N GLN A 157 -15.89 6.44 8.28
CA GLN A 157 -14.63 5.84 8.70
C GLN A 157 -14.65 5.49 10.19
N PHE A 158 -15.17 6.38 11.03
CA PHE A 158 -15.31 6.10 12.47
C PHE A 158 -16.18 4.90 12.79
N LYS A 159 -17.30 4.72 12.08
CA LYS A 159 -18.19 3.56 12.27
C LYS A 159 -17.51 2.21 12.06
N HIS A 160 -16.52 2.17 11.19
CA HIS A 160 -15.84 0.93 10.82
C HIS A 160 -14.52 0.72 11.59
N MET A 161 -14.11 1.69 12.39
CA MET A 161 -12.92 1.55 13.23
C MET A 161 -13.15 0.55 14.36
N ASP A 162 -12.10 -0.20 14.67
CA ASP A 162 -12.06 -0.97 15.92
C ASP A 162 -12.04 0.01 17.11
N PRO A 163 -13.01 -0.07 18.04
CA PRO A 163 -13.00 0.78 19.23
C PRO A 163 -11.68 0.70 20.03
N MET A 164 -10.99 -0.44 20.03
CA MET A 164 -9.71 -0.59 20.71
C MET A 164 -8.59 0.23 20.04
N ALA A 165 -8.72 0.48 18.74
CA ALA A 165 -7.75 1.29 18.00
C ALA A 165 -7.80 2.78 18.39
N MET A 166 -8.93 3.23 18.94
CA MET A 166 -9.11 4.61 19.41
C MET A 166 -8.10 5.03 20.47
N GLY A 167 -7.58 4.08 21.24
CA GLY A 167 -6.52 4.32 22.22
C GLY A 167 -5.18 4.75 21.61
N GLY A 168 -5.05 4.69 20.30
CA GLY A 168 -3.87 5.15 19.57
C GLY A 168 -3.84 6.65 19.30
N PHE A 169 -5.00 7.32 19.35
CA PHE A 169 -5.05 8.76 19.04
C PHE A 169 -4.46 9.62 20.17
N GLY A 170 -3.58 10.53 19.78
CA GLY A 170 -3.06 11.57 20.66
C GLY A 170 -3.94 12.83 20.68
N ALA A 171 -3.71 13.71 21.66
CA ALA A 171 -4.49 14.95 21.81
C ALA A 171 -4.42 15.87 20.59
N ASP A 172 -3.29 15.89 19.89
CA ASP A 172 -3.11 16.74 18.70
C ASP A 172 -3.90 16.21 17.51
N GLN A 173 -4.04 14.89 17.40
CA GLN A 173 -4.88 14.27 16.40
C GLN A 173 -6.36 14.58 16.65
N PHE A 174 -6.83 14.48 17.91
CA PHE A 174 -8.22 14.82 18.27
C PHE A 174 -8.60 16.27 17.96
N LYS A 175 -7.67 17.22 18.06
CA LYS A 175 -7.92 18.62 17.70
C LYS A 175 -8.20 18.84 16.22
N ASN A 176 -7.72 17.96 15.36
CA ASN A 176 -7.83 18.08 13.93
C ASN A 176 -9.00 17.32 13.32
N PHE A 177 -9.73 16.51 14.09
CA PHE A 177 -10.94 15.87 13.58
C PHE A 177 -12.04 16.90 13.30
N ASP A 178 -12.76 16.67 12.21
CA ASP A 178 -14.01 17.40 11.97
C ASP A 178 -15.00 17.06 13.09
N PRO A 179 -15.52 18.05 13.83
CA PRO A 179 -16.52 17.79 14.86
C PRO A 179 -17.76 17.03 14.35
N MET A 180 -18.13 17.19 13.08
CA MET A 180 -19.25 16.44 12.49
C MET A 180 -18.92 14.96 12.27
N ALA A 181 -17.66 14.64 12.03
CA ALA A 181 -17.22 13.25 11.90
C ALA A 181 -17.31 12.49 13.23
N MET A 182 -17.14 13.18 14.35
CA MET A 182 -17.25 12.62 15.70
C MET A 182 -18.64 12.03 16.01
N GLY A 183 -19.66 12.41 15.25
CA GLY A 183 -20.99 11.79 15.34
C GLY A 183 -21.06 10.34 14.84
N GLY A 184 -19.96 9.81 14.32
CA GLY A 184 -19.84 8.40 13.91
C GLY A 184 -19.46 7.43 15.02
N PHE A 185 -19.11 7.93 16.23
CA PHE A 185 -18.78 7.12 17.40
C PHE A 185 -20.00 6.47 18.02
#